data_a7086a35f88d6db9fd8ba9cb3fc20d59
#
_entry.id   a7086a35f88d6db9fd8ba9cb3fc20d59
#
_cell.length_a   1.000
_cell.length_b   1.000
_cell.length_c   1.000
_cell.angle_alpha   90.00
_cell.angle_beta   90.00
_cell.angle_gamma   90.00
#
_symmetry.space_group_name_H-M   'P 1'
#
loop_
_entity.id
_entity.type
_entity.pdbx_description
1 polymer ?
#
loop_
_entity_poly.entity_id
_entity_poly.type
_entity_poly.pdbx_seq_one_letter_code
_entity_poly.pdbx_strand_id
1 'polypeptide(L)'
;RQSLFSAKQVRNYSVRHNAQQASSNMGLYLSLGGLAGIATWYGMGGFNGDIRSKLQKINADSEDVALSNEEFRALKLKEVRPYNHDSAFYVFELPDNKRSGMFTASALVIRGAGDDPKNKEGKPVIRPYTPVNPPSDKGEIVLLIKHYPGGQMTQYLKGLKAGDEMCFKGPIPKHPYKSNQFEEIGMIAAGTGITPMWQLIQEIAANPSDKTKVTLLYGNKTEADILLREKFDELSKDSRFNIVYFLDENAKSVKSEKGYITKDHVKKYLPDAEKG
;
A
#
# COMPACT_ATOMS: atom_id res chain seq x y z
N ARG A 1 -11.49 -11.23 -30.01
CA ARG A 1 -11.98 -12.44 -29.33
C ARG A 1 -11.47 -12.37 -27.89
N GLN A 2 -12.38 -12.11 -26.99
CA GLN A 2 -12.21 -12.08 -25.54
C GLN A 2 -11.91 -13.49 -25.03
N SER A 3 -10.90 -13.64 -24.18
CA SER A 3 -10.77 -14.81 -23.31
C SER A 3 -11.03 -14.37 -21.86
N LEU A 4 -12.24 -14.66 -21.42
CA LEU A 4 -12.72 -14.57 -20.07
C LEU A 4 -11.96 -15.57 -19.18
N PHE A 5 -11.13 -15.10 -18.26
CA PHE A 5 -10.77 -15.91 -17.11
C PHE A 5 -11.93 -15.92 -16.13
N SER A 6 -12.57 -17.08 -15.98
CA SER A 6 -13.72 -17.29 -15.11
C SER A 6 -13.30 -17.16 -13.64
N ALA A 7 -14.10 -16.43 -12.87
CA ALA A 7 -13.96 -16.27 -11.40
C ALA A 7 -13.89 -17.62 -10.62
N LYS A 8 -14.25 -18.73 -11.23
CA LYS A 8 -14.14 -20.08 -10.67
C LYS A 8 -12.71 -20.64 -10.63
N GLN A 9 -11.81 -20.19 -11.52
CA GLN A 9 -10.42 -20.67 -11.52
C GLN A 9 -9.56 -20.00 -10.43
N VAL A 10 -9.87 -18.76 -10.07
CA VAL A 10 -9.20 -18.07 -8.96
C VAL A 10 -9.57 -18.68 -7.60
N ARG A 11 -10.81 -19.20 -7.47
CA ARG A 11 -11.31 -19.84 -6.25
C ARG A 11 -10.64 -21.18 -5.94
N ASN A 12 -10.21 -21.92 -6.96
CA ASN A 12 -9.58 -23.24 -6.79
C ASN A 12 -8.08 -23.18 -6.42
N TYR A 13 -7.42 -22.03 -6.58
CA TYR A 13 -6.03 -21.88 -6.18
C TYR A 13 -5.87 -21.61 -4.67
N SER A 14 -6.88 -21.02 -4.02
CA SER A 14 -6.83 -20.69 -2.60
C SER A 14 -7.26 -21.82 -1.66
N VAL A 15 -7.95 -22.86 -2.17
CA VAL A 15 -8.60 -23.90 -1.32
C VAL A 15 -7.75 -25.17 -1.19
N ARG A 16 -6.76 -25.41 -2.05
CA ARG A 16 -5.97 -26.67 -2.02
C ARG A 16 -4.64 -26.63 -1.24
N HIS A 17 -4.24 -25.50 -0.68
CA HIS A 17 -2.97 -25.38 0.04
C HIS A 17 -3.09 -25.20 1.56
N ASN A 18 -4.26 -25.39 2.16
CA ASN A 18 -4.47 -25.27 3.61
C ASN A 18 -4.57 -26.60 4.37
N ALA A 19 -3.98 -27.68 3.86
CA ALA A 19 -3.86 -28.92 4.64
C ALA A 19 -2.49 -29.53 4.36
N GLN A 20 -1.49 -29.10 5.04
CA GLN A 20 -0.31 -29.79 5.60
C GLN A 20 0.93 -28.89 5.63
N GLN A 21 1.42 -28.77 6.85
CA GLN A 21 2.76 -28.34 7.28
C GLN A 21 3.14 -26.85 7.14
N ALA A 22 3.17 -26.23 8.31
CA ALA A 22 3.99 -25.08 8.65
C ALA A 22 5.47 -25.35 8.33
N SER A 23 6.00 -24.63 7.39
CA SER A 23 7.39 -24.16 7.25
C SER A 23 7.70 -23.89 5.77
N SER A 24 7.22 -22.80 5.23
CA SER A 24 7.89 -22.11 4.13
C SER A 24 7.50 -20.64 4.19
N ASN A 25 8.49 -19.79 4.47
CA ASN A 25 8.36 -18.36 4.63
C ASN A 25 8.32 -17.67 3.27
N MET A 26 7.18 -17.72 2.57
CA MET A 26 7.03 -16.94 1.34
C MET A 26 6.05 -15.80 1.54
N GLY A 27 6.54 -14.59 1.47
CA GLY A 27 5.74 -13.37 1.44
C GLY A 27 5.50 -12.87 0.03
N LEU A 28 4.42 -13.28 -0.64
CA LEU A 28 3.95 -12.66 -1.88
C LEU A 28 2.92 -11.59 -1.54
N TYR A 29 3.24 -10.32 -1.80
CA TYR A 29 2.32 -9.21 -1.62
C TYR A 29 1.62 -8.89 -2.94
N LEU A 30 0.34 -9.28 -3.04
CA LEU A 30 -0.54 -8.89 -4.14
C LEU A 30 -1.42 -7.72 -3.70
N SER A 31 -1.18 -6.52 -4.21
CA SER A 31 -2.14 -5.43 -4.07
C SER A 31 -3.15 -5.51 -5.23
N LEU A 32 -4.24 -6.23 -5.02
CA LEU A 32 -5.41 -6.11 -5.88
C LEU A 32 -6.23 -4.92 -5.37
N GLY A 33 -6.27 -3.86 -6.17
CA GLY A 33 -7.07 -2.67 -5.88
C GLY A 33 -8.55 -3.01 -5.85
N GLY A 34 -9.14 -3.07 -4.67
CA GLY A 34 -10.58 -3.23 -4.50
C GLY A 34 -10.99 -3.72 -3.10
N LEU A 35 -12.16 -3.26 -2.65
CA LEU A 35 -12.80 -3.61 -1.38
C LEU A 35 -12.98 -5.13 -1.15
N ALA A 36 -12.97 -5.95 -2.20
CA ALA A 36 -13.11 -7.41 -2.13
C ALA A 36 -11.94 -8.08 -1.38
N GLY A 37 -10.71 -7.52 -1.44
CA GLY A 37 -9.55 -8.05 -0.72
C GLY A 37 -9.63 -7.83 0.79
N ILE A 38 -10.35 -6.81 1.25
CA ILE A 38 -10.51 -6.50 2.68
C ILE A 38 -11.56 -7.42 3.32
N ALA A 39 -12.68 -7.68 2.62
CA ALA A 39 -13.77 -8.51 3.15
C ALA A 39 -13.40 -9.99 3.30
N THR A 40 -12.59 -10.54 2.38
CA THR A 40 -12.13 -11.94 2.45
C THR A 40 -11.15 -12.19 3.59
N TRP A 41 -10.38 -11.19 3.99
CA TRP A 41 -9.40 -11.33 5.06
C TRP A 41 -10.05 -11.27 6.46
N TYR A 42 -11.10 -10.49 6.65
CA TYR A 42 -11.87 -10.43 7.90
C TYR A 42 -12.60 -11.75 8.23
N GLY A 43 -12.91 -12.58 7.22
CA GLY A 43 -13.60 -13.85 7.39
C GLY A 43 -12.73 -15.07 7.65
N MET A 44 -11.41 -14.98 7.49
CA MET A 44 -10.47 -16.11 7.64
C MET A 44 -9.67 -16.03 8.94
N GLY A 45 -10.35 -16.05 10.03
CA GLY A 45 -9.95 -16.35 11.39
C GLY A 45 -8.49 -16.28 11.80
N GLY A 46 -8.19 -15.41 12.74
CA GLY A 46 -7.03 -15.57 13.60
C GLY A 46 -6.02 -14.43 13.52
N PHE A 47 -6.23 -13.41 14.34
CA PHE A 47 -5.16 -12.52 14.77
C PHE A 47 -4.13 -13.34 15.53
N ASN A 48 -2.95 -13.56 14.95
CA ASN A 48 -1.79 -14.08 15.66
C ASN A 48 -1.49 -13.15 16.86
N GLY A 49 -1.08 -13.72 18.00
CA GLY A 49 -0.80 -12.96 19.23
C GLY A 49 0.15 -11.76 19.06
N ASP A 50 1.01 -11.80 18.04
CA ASP A 50 1.96 -10.73 17.70
C ASP A 50 1.27 -9.45 17.17
N ILE A 51 0.16 -9.57 16.45
CA ILE A 51 -0.65 -8.41 15.99
C ILE A 51 -1.40 -7.81 17.17
N ARG A 52 -1.97 -8.64 18.03
CA ARG A 52 -2.63 -8.17 19.25
C ARG A 52 -1.67 -7.43 20.17
N SER A 53 -0.46 -7.94 20.37
CA SER A 53 0.55 -7.29 21.20
C SER A 53 1.00 -5.95 20.63
N LYS A 54 1.14 -5.83 19.30
CA LYS A 54 1.45 -4.56 18.63
C LYS A 54 0.30 -3.56 18.75
N LEU A 55 -0.95 -4.00 18.59
CA LEU A 55 -2.12 -3.14 18.79
C LEU A 55 -2.27 -2.71 20.25
N GLN A 56 -2.03 -3.60 21.21
CA GLN A 56 -2.03 -3.26 22.63
C GLN A 56 -0.89 -2.29 22.99
N LYS A 57 0.29 -2.43 22.40
CA LYS A 57 1.40 -1.50 22.62
C LYS A 57 1.11 -0.12 22.00
N ILE A 58 0.46 -0.07 20.83
CA ILE A 58 0.00 1.19 20.21
C ILE A 58 -1.07 1.86 21.09
N ASN A 59 -1.97 1.09 21.68
CA ASN A 59 -3.00 1.63 22.59
C ASN A 59 -2.42 2.04 23.96
N ALA A 60 -1.33 1.43 24.42
CA ALA A 60 -0.65 1.83 25.65
C ALA A 60 0.17 3.13 25.49
N ASP A 61 0.66 3.42 24.27
CA ASP A 61 1.28 4.70 23.91
C ASP A 61 0.23 5.75 23.46
N SER A 62 -1.01 5.66 23.97
CA SER A 62 -2.17 6.41 23.46
C SER A 62 -2.07 7.93 23.54
N GLU A 63 -1.23 8.46 24.42
CA GLU A 63 -1.03 9.91 24.54
C GLU A 63 -0.24 10.53 23.37
N ASP A 64 0.64 9.77 22.71
CA ASP A 64 1.50 10.22 21.58
C ASP A 64 0.98 9.78 20.20
N VAL A 65 -0.23 9.21 20.11
CA VAL A 65 -0.81 8.69 18.87
C VAL A 65 -2.09 9.44 18.48
N ALA A 66 -2.13 9.87 17.21
CA ALA A 66 -3.24 10.68 16.70
C ALA A 66 -4.43 9.87 16.18
N LEU A 67 -4.19 8.70 15.56
CA LEU A 67 -5.25 7.89 14.96
C LEU A 67 -5.80 6.84 15.93
N SER A 68 -6.96 6.29 15.57
CA SER A 68 -7.62 5.19 16.28
C SER A 68 -8.03 4.09 15.29
N ASN A 69 -7.87 2.84 15.68
CA ASN A 69 -8.38 1.70 14.92
C ASN A 69 -9.86 1.37 15.25
N GLU A 70 -10.44 2.07 16.23
CA GLU A 70 -11.82 1.86 16.67
C GLU A 70 -12.78 2.90 16.09
N GLU A 71 -12.33 4.15 15.97
CA GLU A 71 -13.15 5.29 15.52
C GLU A 71 -12.48 6.09 14.41
N PHE A 72 -13.29 6.84 13.67
CA PHE A 72 -12.80 7.84 12.72
C PHE A 72 -12.42 9.13 13.46
N ARG A 73 -11.24 9.66 13.17
CA ARG A 73 -10.76 10.95 13.67
C ARG A 73 -10.58 11.93 12.51
N ALA A 74 -11.08 13.15 12.69
CA ALA A 74 -10.93 14.21 11.70
C ALA A 74 -9.50 14.76 11.72
N LEU A 75 -8.89 14.89 10.53
CA LEU A 75 -7.61 15.55 10.32
C LEU A 75 -7.79 16.65 9.28
N LYS A 76 -7.13 17.79 9.51
CA LYS A 76 -7.14 18.91 8.57
C LYS A 76 -6.14 18.69 7.45
N LEU A 77 -6.57 19.00 6.23
CA LEU A 77 -5.69 19.08 5.08
C LEU A 77 -4.80 20.32 5.23
N LYS A 78 -3.49 20.11 5.35
CA LYS A 78 -2.50 21.16 5.43
C LYS A 78 -2.21 21.76 4.07
N GLU A 79 -1.95 20.88 3.09
CA GLU A 79 -1.63 21.26 1.72
C GLU A 79 -1.86 20.13 0.72
N VAL A 80 -2.00 20.49 -0.55
CA VAL A 80 -1.96 19.59 -1.70
C VAL A 80 -0.76 19.97 -2.56
N ARG A 81 0.17 19.04 -2.76
CA ARG A 81 1.34 19.21 -3.62
C ARG A 81 1.17 18.38 -4.89
N PRO A 82 1.03 19.00 -6.09
CA PRO A 82 0.99 18.25 -7.34
C PRO A 82 2.22 17.34 -7.48
N TYR A 83 2.02 16.11 -7.96
CA TYR A 83 3.09 15.17 -8.23
C TYR A 83 3.35 15.02 -9.73
N ASN A 84 2.31 14.64 -10.48
CA ASN A 84 2.34 14.56 -11.94
C ASN A 84 0.98 15.00 -12.53
N HIS A 85 0.71 14.66 -13.80
CA HIS A 85 -0.49 15.08 -14.53
C HIS A 85 -1.83 14.65 -13.90
N ASP A 86 -1.84 13.58 -13.10
CA ASP A 86 -3.07 13.03 -12.51
C ASP A 86 -2.94 12.62 -11.04
N SER A 87 -1.83 12.93 -10.39
CA SER A 87 -1.55 12.53 -9.01
C SER A 87 -1.02 13.68 -8.17
N ALA A 88 -1.31 13.67 -6.87
CA ALA A 88 -0.83 14.67 -5.91
C ALA A 88 -0.55 14.05 -4.54
N PHE A 89 0.33 14.68 -3.79
CA PHE A 89 0.46 14.46 -2.35
C PHE A 89 -0.60 15.28 -1.60
N TYR A 90 -1.27 14.62 -0.67
CA TYR A 90 -2.18 15.21 0.29
C TYR A 90 -1.56 15.10 1.67
N VAL A 91 -1.25 16.24 2.27
CA VAL A 91 -0.61 16.33 3.58
C VAL A 91 -1.65 16.70 4.60
N PHE A 92 -1.91 15.84 5.57
CA PHE A 92 -2.85 16.08 6.66
C PHE A 92 -2.09 16.29 7.98
N GLU A 93 -2.58 17.24 8.79
CA GLU A 93 -1.99 17.55 10.08
C GLU A 93 -2.38 16.52 11.15
N LEU A 94 -1.39 16.05 11.88
CA LEU A 94 -1.62 15.28 13.10
C LEU A 94 -1.62 16.24 14.30
N PRO A 95 -2.62 16.16 15.20
CA PRO A 95 -2.74 17.07 16.32
C PRO A 95 -1.55 16.95 17.27
N ASP A 96 -1.20 18.05 17.94
CA ASP A 96 -0.17 18.12 18.99
C ASP A 96 1.20 17.54 18.56
N ASN A 97 1.52 17.61 17.28
CA ASN A 97 2.76 17.02 16.73
C ASN A 97 2.93 15.52 17.08
N LYS A 98 1.82 14.80 17.22
CA LYS A 98 1.81 13.36 17.52
C LYS A 98 2.26 12.52 16.32
N ARG A 99 2.56 11.25 16.58
CA ARG A 99 2.72 10.24 15.53
C ARG A 99 1.35 9.76 15.05
N SER A 100 1.29 9.23 13.83
CA SER A 100 0.05 8.64 13.31
C SER A 100 -0.41 7.40 14.09
N GLY A 101 0.52 6.62 14.65
CA GLY A 101 0.29 5.28 15.18
C GLY A 101 0.35 4.19 14.12
N MET A 102 0.62 4.54 12.86
CA MET A 102 0.85 3.58 11.79
C MET A 102 2.12 2.75 12.06
N PHE A 103 2.18 1.58 11.48
CA PHE A 103 3.37 0.71 11.45
C PHE A 103 3.47 0.04 10.08
N THR A 104 4.64 -0.48 9.77
CA THR A 104 4.92 -1.13 8.48
C THR A 104 3.97 -2.30 8.21
N ALA A 105 3.48 -2.37 6.98
CA ALA A 105 2.43 -3.27 6.53
C ALA A 105 1.09 -3.06 7.25
N SER A 106 0.74 -1.79 7.52
CA SER A 106 -0.60 -1.38 7.92
C SER A 106 -1.19 -0.40 6.91
N ALA A 107 -2.52 -0.35 6.87
CA ALA A 107 -3.27 0.62 6.07
C ALA A 107 -4.17 1.46 6.97
N LEU A 108 -4.71 2.52 6.43
CA LEU A 108 -5.82 3.25 7.02
C LEU A 108 -7.00 3.27 6.05
N VAL A 109 -8.18 3.58 6.56
CA VAL A 109 -9.35 3.90 5.74
C VAL A 109 -9.72 5.34 5.97
N ILE A 110 -10.13 6.02 4.89
CA ILE A 110 -10.59 7.40 4.95
C ILE A 110 -11.99 7.54 4.39
N ARG A 111 -12.71 8.53 4.88
CA ARG A 111 -13.94 9.08 4.33
C ARG A 111 -13.93 10.59 4.45
N GLY A 112 -14.78 11.28 3.71
CA GLY A 112 -14.91 12.71 3.87
C GLY A 112 -15.54 13.09 5.21
N ALA A 113 -15.37 14.32 5.61
CA ALA A 113 -16.11 14.90 6.71
C ALA A 113 -17.60 15.00 6.32
N GLY A 114 -18.52 14.81 7.29
CA GLY A 114 -19.96 14.86 7.02
C GLY A 114 -20.50 13.73 6.15
N ASP A 115 -19.77 12.59 6.07
CA ASP A 115 -20.11 11.39 5.30
C ASP A 115 -20.07 11.52 3.78
N ASP A 116 -19.56 12.61 3.22
CA ASP A 116 -19.34 12.77 1.78
C ASP A 116 -17.98 12.19 1.35
N PRO A 117 -17.83 11.76 0.10
CA PRO A 117 -18.89 11.57 -0.89
C PRO A 117 -19.74 10.33 -0.56
N LYS A 118 -21.01 10.35 -0.99
CA LYS A 118 -21.90 9.19 -0.86
C LYS A 118 -21.95 8.37 -2.14
N ASN A 119 -22.11 7.06 -1.99
CA ASN A 119 -22.33 6.17 -3.12
C ASN A 119 -23.80 6.26 -3.61
N LYS A 120 -24.15 5.48 -4.64
CA LYS A 120 -25.53 5.46 -5.22
C LYS A 120 -26.59 5.02 -4.20
N GLU A 121 -26.20 4.35 -3.12
CA GLU A 121 -27.07 3.87 -2.05
C GLU A 121 -27.17 4.87 -0.88
N GLY A 122 -26.59 6.06 -1.01
CA GLY A 122 -26.55 7.10 0.04
C GLY A 122 -25.57 6.82 1.18
N LYS A 123 -24.73 5.77 1.07
CA LYS A 123 -23.74 5.43 2.10
C LYS A 123 -22.43 6.15 1.86
N PRO A 124 -21.69 6.53 2.92
CA PRO A 124 -20.37 7.13 2.79
C PRO A 124 -19.41 6.27 1.97
N VAL A 125 -18.66 6.90 1.08
CA VAL A 125 -17.58 6.24 0.36
C VAL A 125 -16.36 6.15 1.26
N ILE A 126 -15.96 4.94 1.61
CA ILE A 126 -14.77 4.66 2.42
C ILE A 126 -13.73 3.99 1.52
N ARG A 127 -12.47 4.44 1.57
CA ARG A 127 -11.38 3.86 0.78
C ARG A 127 -10.14 3.63 1.63
N PRO A 128 -9.44 2.51 1.40
CA PRO A 128 -8.14 2.26 2.04
C PRO A 128 -7.05 3.08 1.34
N TYR A 129 -6.11 3.56 2.16
CA TYR A 129 -4.89 4.21 1.70
C TYR A 129 -3.71 3.76 2.57
N THR A 130 -2.52 3.88 2.02
CA THR A 130 -1.27 3.66 2.75
C THR A 130 -0.45 4.94 2.67
N PRO A 131 -0.09 5.56 3.79
CA PRO A 131 0.78 6.73 3.82
C PRO A 131 2.14 6.43 3.19
N VAL A 132 2.73 7.45 2.58
CA VAL A 132 4.03 7.34 1.92
C VAL A 132 5.18 7.94 2.73
N ASN A 133 4.89 8.67 3.80
CA ASN A 133 5.89 9.08 4.78
C ASN A 133 6.12 7.99 5.84
N PRO A 134 7.29 7.96 6.50
CA PRO A 134 7.60 7.01 7.55
C PRO A 134 6.58 7.01 8.69
N PRO A 135 6.24 5.84 9.26
CA PRO A 135 5.37 5.76 10.45
C PRO A 135 5.92 6.50 11.67
N SER A 136 7.24 6.72 11.73
CA SER A 136 7.92 7.46 12.79
C SER A 136 7.74 8.97 12.73
N ASP A 137 7.31 9.50 11.59
CA ASP A 137 7.11 10.93 11.40
C ASP A 137 6.02 11.47 12.33
N LYS A 138 6.25 12.68 12.82
CA LYS A 138 5.33 13.40 13.70
C LYS A 138 4.70 14.57 12.96
N GLY A 139 3.51 14.97 13.43
CA GLY A 139 2.83 16.18 12.97
C GLY A 139 2.12 16.07 11.64
N GLU A 140 2.40 15.07 10.83
CA GLU A 140 1.74 14.91 9.54
C GLU A 140 1.62 13.48 9.05
N ILE A 141 0.64 13.27 8.18
CA ILE A 141 0.45 12.05 7.41
C ILE A 141 0.32 12.41 5.93
N VAL A 142 1.06 11.72 5.08
CA VAL A 142 1.16 12.05 3.66
C VAL A 142 0.59 10.92 2.82
N LEU A 143 -0.43 11.22 2.01
CA LEU A 143 -1.02 10.30 1.06
C LEU A 143 -0.65 10.71 -0.38
N LEU A 144 -0.18 9.76 -1.19
CA LEU A 144 0.00 9.96 -2.62
C LEU A 144 -1.21 9.38 -3.35
N ILE A 145 -1.98 10.23 -3.99
CA ILE A 145 -3.29 9.89 -4.54
C ILE A 145 -3.35 10.20 -6.02
N LYS A 146 -3.73 9.21 -6.82
CA LYS A 146 -4.04 9.35 -8.25
C LYS A 146 -5.52 9.67 -8.44
N HIS A 147 -5.81 10.68 -9.26
CA HIS A 147 -7.17 11.13 -9.55
C HIS A 147 -7.74 10.33 -10.73
N TYR A 148 -8.73 9.52 -10.45
CA TYR A 148 -9.46 8.77 -11.49
C TYR A 148 -10.72 9.54 -11.90
N PRO A 149 -10.97 9.77 -13.21
CA PRO A 149 -12.15 10.53 -13.68
C PRO A 149 -13.49 10.01 -13.13
N GLY A 150 -13.64 8.69 -12.96
CA GLY A 150 -14.83 8.07 -12.39
C GLY A 150 -14.76 7.77 -10.89
N GLY A 151 -13.68 8.17 -10.22
CA GLY A 151 -13.42 7.83 -8.82
C GLY A 151 -14.09 8.79 -7.84
N GLN A 152 -15.21 8.41 -7.22
CA GLN A 152 -15.96 9.28 -6.30
C GLN A 152 -15.05 9.90 -5.22
N MET A 153 -14.25 9.08 -4.51
CA MET A 153 -13.35 9.57 -3.46
C MET A 153 -12.24 10.46 -4.02
N THR A 154 -11.63 10.08 -5.14
CA THR A 154 -10.52 10.85 -5.70
C THR A 154 -10.98 12.18 -6.33
N GLN A 155 -12.23 12.25 -6.84
CA GLN A 155 -12.80 13.52 -7.28
C GLN A 155 -13.18 14.41 -6.09
N TYR A 156 -13.69 13.84 -5.02
CA TYR A 156 -13.94 14.58 -3.77
C TYR A 156 -12.63 15.18 -3.22
N LEU A 157 -11.59 14.37 -3.08
CA LEU A 157 -10.27 14.81 -2.63
C LEU A 157 -9.69 15.92 -3.52
N LYS A 158 -9.88 15.85 -4.84
CA LYS A 158 -9.42 16.88 -5.78
C LYS A 158 -10.05 18.24 -5.53
N GLY A 159 -11.25 18.28 -4.95
CA GLY A 159 -11.96 19.53 -4.61
C GLY A 159 -11.55 20.14 -3.27
N LEU A 160 -10.80 19.41 -2.43
CA LEU A 160 -10.42 19.90 -1.11
C LEU A 160 -9.37 21.01 -1.18
N LYS A 161 -9.43 21.88 -0.18
CA LYS A 161 -8.50 22.99 0.04
C LYS A 161 -7.85 22.88 1.42
N ALA A 162 -6.73 23.55 1.62
CA ALA A 162 -6.11 23.64 2.93
C ALA A 162 -7.13 24.14 3.97
N GLY A 163 -7.18 23.46 5.11
CA GLY A 163 -8.15 23.67 6.17
C GLY A 163 -9.36 22.74 6.14
N ASP A 164 -9.69 22.13 5.00
CA ASP A 164 -10.75 21.12 4.91
C ASP A 164 -10.39 19.85 5.70
N GLU A 165 -11.40 19.11 6.13
CA GLU A 165 -11.21 17.93 6.97
C GLU A 165 -11.58 16.64 6.24
N MET A 166 -10.83 15.58 6.56
CA MET A 166 -11.11 14.21 6.22
C MET A 166 -11.09 13.35 7.48
N CYS A 167 -11.88 12.27 7.50
CA CYS A 167 -11.93 11.35 8.63
C CYS A 167 -11.07 10.12 8.35
N PHE A 168 -10.18 9.80 9.29
CA PHE A 168 -9.20 8.72 9.23
C PHE A 168 -9.47 7.68 10.30
N LYS A 169 -9.33 6.40 9.95
CA LYS A 169 -9.38 5.29 10.89
C LYS A 169 -8.25 4.32 10.58
N GLY A 170 -7.48 3.96 11.58
CA GLY A 170 -6.34 3.04 11.48
C GLY A 170 -5.43 3.13 12.71
N PRO A 171 -4.36 2.34 12.77
CA PRO A 171 -3.87 1.42 11.76
C PRO A 171 -4.75 0.17 11.57
N ILE A 172 -4.87 -0.28 10.33
CA ILE A 172 -5.47 -1.57 9.98
C ILE A 172 -4.32 -2.50 9.59
N PRO A 173 -3.97 -3.49 10.43
CA PRO A 173 -2.88 -4.42 10.14
C PRO A 173 -3.12 -5.18 8.84
N LYS A 174 -2.05 -5.43 8.07
CA LYS A 174 -2.08 -6.28 6.89
C LYS A 174 -1.19 -7.49 7.09
N HIS A 175 0.11 -7.31 7.08
CA HIS A 175 1.07 -8.37 7.32
C HIS A 175 2.24 -7.81 8.14
N PRO A 176 2.40 -8.21 9.40
CA PRO A 176 3.49 -7.72 10.23
C PRO A 176 4.83 -8.13 9.61
N TYR A 177 5.72 -7.16 9.46
CA TYR A 177 7.08 -7.39 9.00
C TYR A 177 8.06 -7.32 10.17
N LYS A 178 9.04 -8.20 10.16
CA LYS A 178 10.20 -8.14 11.05
C LYS A 178 11.48 -8.11 10.21
N SER A 179 12.43 -7.28 10.60
CA SER A 179 13.72 -7.20 9.93
C SER A 179 14.38 -8.58 9.82
N ASN A 180 14.91 -8.88 8.64
CA ASN A 180 15.50 -10.18 8.28
C ASN A 180 14.54 -11.38 8.43
N GLN A 181 13.23 -11.16 8.39
CA GLN A 181 12.24 -12.25 8.43
C GLN A 181 12.31 -13.14 7.19
N PHE A 182 12.64 -12.53 6.05
CA PHE A 182 12.80 -13.20 4.76
C PHE A 182 14.18 -12.89 4.19
N GLU A 183 14.77 -13.82 3.48
CA GLU A 183 16.00 -13.59 2.74
C GLU A 183 15.73 -12.69 1.52
N GLU A 184 14.62 -12.95 0.82
CA GLU A 184 14.20 -12.19 -0.35
C GLU A 184 12.68 -12.04 -0.40
N ILE A 185 12.21 -10.88 -0.87
CA ILE A 185 10.79 -10.57 -1.05
C ILE A 185 10.53 -10.17 -2.50
N GLY A 186 9.61 -10.87 -3.15
CA GLY A 186 9.06 -10.49 -4.44
C GLY A 186 7.81 -9.63 -4.29
N MET A 187 7.76 -8.49 -4.97
CA MET A 187 6.64 -7.56 -4.96
C MET A 187 6.11 -7.31 -6.36
N ILE A 188 4.79 -7.20 -6.49
CA ILE A 188 4.12 -6.84 -7.73
C ILE A 188 3.19 -5.68 -7.45
N ALA A 189 3.37 -4.56 -8.15
CA ALA A 189 2.55 -3.38 -8.04
C ALA A 189 2.15 -2.83 -9.41
N ALA A 190 1.01 -2.13 -9.47
CA ALA A 190 0.60 -1.35 -10.62
C ALA A 190 0.01 -0.01 -10.16
N GLY A 191 0.44 1.09 -10.78
CA GLY A 191 -0.02 2.44 -10.45
C GLY A 191 0.04 2.73 -8.95
N THR A 192 -1.09 3.11 -8.35
CA THR A 192 -1.20 3.44 -6.91
C THR A 192 -1.01 2.26 -5.96
N GLY A 193 -1.03 1.01 -6.47
CA GLY A 193 -0.66 -0.17 -5.68
C GLY A 193 0.78 -0.17 -5.17
N ILE A 194 1.57 0.81 -5.60
CA ILE A 194 2.94 1.01 -5.12
C ILE A 194 3.02 1.47 -3.67
N THR A 195 2.01 2.17 -3.13
CA THR A 195 2.10 2.78 -1.79
C THR A 195 2.28 1.78 -0.65
N PRO A 196 1.58 0.61 -0.60
CA PRO A 196 1.88 -0.40 0.40
C PRO A 196 3.24 -1.08 0.20
N MET A 197 3.72 -1.23 -1.05
CA MET A 197 5.06 -1.76 -1.33
C MET A 197 6.13 -0.77 -0.86
N TRP A 198 5.92 0.52 -1.14
CA TRP A 198 6.81 1.58 -0.68
C TRP A 198 6.96 1.60 0.84
N GLN A 199 5.88 1.41 1.59
CA GLN A 199 5.93 1.38 3.04
C GLN A 199 6.91 0.30 3.56
N LEU A 200 6.88 -0.90 2.99
CA LEU A 200 7.80 -1.97 3.37
C LEU A 200 9.23 -1.73 2.87
N ILE A 201 9.38 -1.28 1.62
CA ILE A 201 10.68 -0.94 1.04
C ILE A 201 11.37 0.14 1.87
N GLN A 202 10.64 1.17 2.28
CA GLN A 202 11.16 2.28 3.11
C GLN A 202 11.65 1.78 4.48
N GLU A 203 10.94 0.86 5.11
CA GLU A 203 11.34 0.24 6.38
C GLU A 203 12.66 -0.55 6.23
N ILE A 204 12.76 -1.40 5.18
CA ILE A 204 13.98 -2.17 4.90
C ILE A 204 15.15 -1.25 4.57
N ALA A 205 14.90 -0.21 3.75
CA ALA A 205 15.93 0.74 3.35
C ALA A 205 16.49 1.56 4.52
N ALA A 206 15.60 1.96 5.44
CA ALA A 206 15.98 2.74 6.61
C ALA A 206 16.80 1.95 7.64
N ASN A 207 16.81 0.61 7.57
CA ASN A 207 17.54 -0.25 8.49
C ASN A 207 18.75 -0.91 7.80
N PRO A 208 19.99 -0.45 8.02
CA PRO A 208 21.19 -1.05 7.42
C PRO A 208 21.47 -2.49 7.90
N SER A 209 20.89 -2.89 9.05
CA SER A 209 21.01 -4.25 9.59
C SER A 209 20.04 -5.22 8.94
N ASP A 210 19.03 -4.73 8.23
CA ASP A 210 18.11 -5.55 7.46
C ASP A 210 18.73 -5.92 6.11
N LYS A 211 19.01 -7.21 5.93
CA LYS A 211 19.66 -7.74 4.72
C LYS A 211 18.67 -8.31 3.71
N THR A 212 17.38 -8.17 3.98
CA THR A 212 16.32 -8.63 3.09
C THR A 212 16.47 -7.99 1.71
N LYS A 213 16.54 -8.82 0.68
CA LYS A 213 16.52 -8.37 -0.71
C LYS A 213 15.08 -8.18 -1.17
N VAL A 214 14.87 -7.19 -2.03
CA VAL A 214 13.54 -6.89 -2.58
C VAL A 214 13.62 -6.81 -4.09
N THR A 215 12.82 -7.61 -4.78
CA THR A 215 12.58 -7.46 -6.22
C THR A 215 11.15 -6.95 -6.44
N LEU A 216 11.02 -5.76 -7.01
CA LEU A 216 9.75 -5.10 -7.32
C LEU A 216 9.49 -5.13 -8.83
N LEU A 217 8.37 -5.74 -9.25
CA LEU A 217 7.82 -5.60 -10.59
C LEU A 217 6.75 -4.50 -10.55
N TYR A 218 7.00 -3.39 -11.28
CA TYR A 218 6.16 -2.21 -11.17
C TYR A 218 5.58 -1.78 -12.52
N GLY A 219 4.28 -2.05 -12.72
CA GLY A 219 3.55 -1.75 -13.94
C GLY A 219 2.92 -0.36 -13.94
N ASN A 220 3.06 0.36 -15.06
CA ASN A 220 2.43 1.65 -15.31
C ASN A 220 2.09 1.79 -16.81
N LYS A 221 1.23 2.74 -17.17
CA LYS A 221 0.90 2.98 -18.59
C LYS A 221 2.07 3.61 -19.31
N THR A 222 2.57 4.72 -18.79
CA THR A 222 3.66 5.50 -19.37
C THR A 222 4.73 5.76 -18.30
N GLU A 223 5.87 6.23 -18.72
CA GLU A 223 6.94 6.66 -17.84
C GLU A 223 6.52 7.79 -16.89
N ALA A 224 5.66 8.71 -17.35
CA ALA A 224 5.13 9.82 -16.56
C ALA A 224 4.15 9.38 -15.45
N ASP A 225 3.61 8.15 -15.55
CA ASP A 225 2.72 7.56 -14.55
C ASP A 225 3.47 6.90 -13.39
N ILE A 226 4.80 6.73 -13.48
CA ILE A 226 5.57 6.06 -12.44
C ILE A 226 5.59 6.92 -11.17
N LEU A 227 4.84 6.49 -10.15
CA LEU A 227 4.84 7.16 -8.86
C LEU A 227 6.10 6.81 -8.06
N LEU A 228 6.64 7.78 -7.32
CA LEU A 228 7.84 7.66 -6.49
C LEU A 228 9.10 7.26 -7.28
N ARG A 229 9.14 7.54 -8.58
CA ARG A 229 10.24 7.15 -9.46
C ARG A 229 11.61 7.53 -8.92
N GLU A 230 11.80 8.79 -8.56
CA GLU A 230 13.09 9.29 -8.06
C GLU A 230 13.57 8.53 -6.82
N LYS A 231 12.62 8.11 -5.95
CA LYS A 231 12.93 7.30 -4.78
C LYS A 231 13.40 5.89 -5.16
N PHE A 232 12.77 5.29 -6.17
CA PHE A 232 13.18 3.96 -6.67
C PHE A 232 14.49 4.01 -7.44
N ASP A 233 14.73 5.05 -8.23
CA ASP A 233 15.99 5.26 -8.93
C ASP A 233 17.16 5.42 -7.94
N GLU A 234 16.93 6.11 -6.80
CA GLU A 234 17.91 6.21 -5.72
C GLU A 234 18.16 4.86 -5.05
N LEU A 235 17.08 4.14 -4.71
CA LEU A 235 17.15 2.81 -4.09
C LEU A 235 17.86 1.77 -4.97
N SER A 236 17.79 1.90 -6.30
CA SER A 236 18.47 0.99 -7.23
C SER A 236 20.00 1.03 -7.12
N LYS A 237 20.56 2.00 -6.39
CA LYS A 237 22.00 2.05 -6.05
C LYS A 237 22.37 1.11 -4.90
N ASP A 238 21.40 0.68 -4.09
CA ASP A 238 21.57 -0.31 -3.03
C ASP A 238 21.29 -1.71 -3.58
N SER A 239 22.26 -2.60 -3.50
CA SER A 239 22.19 -3.96 -4.05
C SER A 239 21.08 -4.83 -3.46
N ARG A 240 20.44 -4.40 -2.37
CA ARG A 240 19.27 -5.07 -1.80
C ARG A 240 18.01 -4.88 -2.65
N PHE A 241 17.94 -3.85 -3.51
CA PHE A 241 16.72 -3.49 -4.24
C PHE A 241 16.91 -3.65 -5.75
N ASN A 242 16.04 -4.48 -6.34
CA ASN A 242 15.93 -4.68 -7.78
C ASN A 242 14.54 -4.19 -8.25
N ILE A 243 14.51 -3.11 -9.02
CA ILE A 243 13.26 -2.50 -9.50
C ILE A 243 13.15 -2.73 -11.00
N VAL A 244 12.11 -3.43 -11.42
CA VAL A 244 11.82 -3.72 -12.83
C VAL A 244 10.53 -3.01 -13.23
N TYR A 245 10.65 -2.00 -14.08
CA TYR A 245 9.50 -1.28 -14.62
C TYR A 245 8.87 -2.01 -15.79
N PHE A 246 7.53 -2.00 -15.84
CA PHE A 246 6.73 -2.48 -16.96
C PHE A 246 5.87 -1.33 -17.47
N LEU A 247 5.95 -1.03 -18.77
CA LEU A 247 5.24 0.09 -19.38
C LEU A 247 4.47 -0.36 -20.61
N ASP A 248 3.21 0.11 -20.74
CA ASP A 248 2.40 -0.13 -21.94
C ASP A 248 2.96 0.63 -23.14
N GLU A 249 3.56 1.81 -22.90
CA GLU A 249 4.22 2.63 -23.91
C GLU A 249 5.74 2.49 -23.83
N ASN A 250 6.44 2.88 -24.91
CA ASN A 250 7.90 2.86 -24.93
C ASN A 250 8.45 3.92 -23.97
N ALA A 251 9.36 3.51 -23.11
CA ALA A 251 10.11 4.41 -22.24
C ALA A 251 11.09 5.28 -23.04
N LYS A 252 11.32 6.50 -22.52
CA LYS A 252 12.32 7.42 -23.08
C LYS A 252 13.61 7.43 -22.27
N SER A 253 13.53 7.29 -20.96
CA SER A 253 14.66 7.46 -20.06
C SER A 253 14.85 6.34 -19.03
N VAL A 254 13.86 5.45 -18.82
CA VAL A 254 14.01 4.29 -17.93
C VAL A 254 14.16 3.00 -18.72
N LYS A 255 14.96 2.07 -18.19
CA LYS A 255 14.94 0.69 -18.66
C LYS A 255 13.65 0.02 -18.19
N SER A 256 12.87 -0.50 -19.13
CA SER A 256 11.59 -1.15 -18.82
C SER A 256 11.34 -2.36 -19.74
N GLU A 257 10.56 -3.30 -19.22
CA GLU A 257 9.89 -4.33 -20.02
C GLU A 257 8.61 -3.72 -20.62
N LYS A 258 8.18 -4.21 -21.78
CA LYS A 258 6.98 -3.69 -22.45
C LYS A 258 5.74 -4.48 -22.08
N GLY A 259 4.66 -3.76 -21.78
CA GLY A 259 3.33 -4.31 -21.55
C GLY A 259 3.11 -4.81 -20.10
N TYR A 260 2.19 -5.74 -19.95
CA TYR A 260 1.75 -6.23 -18.63
C TYR A 260 2.73 -7.21 -18.00
N ILE A 261 2.75 -7.25 -16.67
CA ILE A 261 3.45 -8.28 -15.90
C ILE A 261 2.76 -9.64 -16.14
N THR A 262 3.50 -10.60 -16.69
CA THR A 262 3.02 -11.94 -16.99
C THR A 262 3.59 -12.98 -16.03
N LYS A 263 3.05 -14.21 -16.09
CA LYS A 263 3.58 -15.35 -15.32
C LYS A 263 5.07 -15.62 -15.62
N ASP A 264 5.49 -15.42 -16.87
CA ASP A 264 6.89 -15.63 -17.26
C ASP A 264 7.79 -14.55 -16.66
N HIS A 265 7.32 -13.30 -16.57
CA HIS A 265 8.03 -12.23 -15.85
C HIS A 265 8.16 -12.55 -14.36
N VAL A 266 7.11 -13.06 -13.74
CA VAL A 266 7.16 -13.49 -12.33
C VAL A 266 8.22 -14.58 -12.14
N LYS A 267 8.24 -15.61 -12.98
CA LYS A 267 9.25 -16.67 -12.93
C LYS A 267 10.68 -16.19 -13.23
N LYS A 268 10.81 -15.18 -14.09
CA LYS A 268 12.13 -14.64 -14.50
C LYS A 268 12.77 -13.80 -13.41
N TYR A 269 11.98 -13.01 -12.70
CA TYR A 269 12.48 -11.93 -11.85
C TYR A 269 12.29 -12.17 -10.36
N LEU A 270 11.20 -12.82 -9.95
CA LEU A 270 10.91 -13.00 -8.53
C LEU A 270 11.57 -14.25 -7.96
N PRO A 271 11.86 -14.28 -6.66
CA PRO A 271 12.41 -15.46 -6.00
C PRO A 271 11.51 -16.68 -6.20
N ASP A 272 12.12 -17.85 -6.25
CA ASP A 272 11.41 -19.11 -6.32
C ASP A 272 10.63 -19.32 -5.00
N ALA A 273 9.35 -19.63 -5.14
CA ALA A 273 8.44 -19.86 -4.01
C ALA A 273 8.90 -20.98 -3.04
N GLU A 274 9.76 -21.88 -3.53
CA GLU A 274 10.29 -23.01 -2.74
C GLU A 274 11.57 -22.64 -1.98
N LYS A 275 12.15 -21.47 -2.28
CA LYS A 275 13.42 -21.00 -1.70
C LYS A 275 13.26 -19.81 -0.74
N GLY A 276 12.03 -19.29 -0.58
CA GLY A 276 11.71 -18.13 0.25
C GLY A 276 11.07 -18.50 1.59
#